data_ac7c12d25c5fcc5a64ee136936d3acb2
#
_entry.id   ac7c12d25c5fcc5a64ee136936d3acb2
#
_cell.length_a   1.000
_cell.length_b   1.000
_cell.length_c   1.000
_cell.angle_alpha   90.00
_cell.angle_beta   90.00
_cell.angle_gamma   90.00
#
_symmetry.space_group_name_H-M   'P 1'
#
loop_
_entity.id
_entity.type
_entity.pdbx_description
1 polymer ?
#
loop_
_entity_poly.entity_id
_entity_poly.type
_entity_poly.pdbx_seq_one_letter_code
_entity_poly.pdbx_strand_id
1 'polypeptide(L)'
;MPQANVNGVRLYYKIQGQGEALVLIPGMGANHTSWFRQLPAFTKHFRVITFDPRSIGRSERPQQPYGFKALADDVVGLMDYLGIRKAHILGQSLGGLVAQEVAIDYPERVLKLVLVSSTMAGDNVNPTNPALMKEMGYAEGASEVDLSKLDTRKTMNVVIGMSFNRALYRKSMQWLSRFFVKPEMFDGLSDQLRAIAGHNTIDRLQSIKAPTLVITGAEDRIVFPQASESLAARIAGARLVMVKGGSHGFNLEMTPRFNREVLEFLRAA
;
A
#
# COMPACT_ATOMS: atom_id res chain seq x y z
N MET A 1 -5.56 14.18 19.42
CA MET A 1 -4.83 13.22 18.58
C MET A 1 -4.43 13.97 17.31
N PRO A 2 -3.22 13.77 16.75
CA PRO A 2 -2.79 14.56 15.59
C PRO A 2 -3.64 14.23 14.37
N GLN A 3 -4.26 15.28 13.82
CA GLN A 3 -5.06 15.25 12.60
C GLN A 3 -4.64 16.41 11.70
N ALA A 4 -4.59 16.17 10.41
CA ALA A 4 -4.30 17.17 9.39
C ALA A 4 -5.54 17.38 8.50
N ASN A 5 -5.93 18.63 8.30
CA ASN A 5 -6.96 18.96 7.31
C ASN A 5 -6.27 19.11 5.95
N VAL A 6 -6.49 18.16 5.07
CA VAL A 6 -5.90 18.13 3.73
C VAL A 6 -6.97 17.75 2.70
N ASN A 7 -7.01 18.44 1.59
CA ASN A 7 -7.88 18.11 0.44
C ASN A 7 -9.34 17.81 0.83
N GLY A 8 -9.87 18.60 1.77
CA GLY A 8 -11.27 18.50 2.22
C GLY A 8 -11.58 17.34 3.18
N VAL A 9 -10.56 16.66 3.71
CA VAL A 9 -10.73 15.59 4.72
C VAL A 9 -9.74 15.75 5.87
N ARG A 10 -10.10 15.23 7.04
CA ARG A 10 -9.21 15.14 8.19
C ARG A 10 -8.51 13.79 8.19
N LEU A 11 -7.19 13.80 8.01
CA LEU A 11 -6.36 12.61 8.07
C LEU A 11 -5.75 12.44 9.46
N TYR A 12 -5.89 11.26 10.04
CA TYR A 12 -5.15 10.86 11.23
C TYR A 12 -3.74 10.43 10.85
N TYR A 13 -2.73 10.92 11.57
CA TYR A 13 -1.33 10.56 11.32
C TYR A 13 -0.54 10.38 12.61
N LYS A 14 0.63 9.77 12.50
CA LYS A 14 1.66 9.71 13.54
C LYS A 14 3.02 10.02 12.95
N ILE A 15 3.87 10.65 13.76
CA ILE A 15 5.27 10.89 13.45
C ILE A 15 6.12 10.27 14.54
N GLN A 16 7.14 9.50 14.16
CA GLN A 16 8.07 8.84 15.06
C GLN A 16 9.48 8.87 14.48
N GLY A 17 10.49 8.99 15.36
CA GLY A 17 11.89 9.10 14.94
C GLY A 17 12.27 10.51 14.47
N GLN A 18 13.50 10.64 13.97
CA GLN A 18 14.10 11.90 13.49
C GLN A 18 14.93 11.64 12.22
N GLY A 19 15.32 12.72 11.53
CA GLY A 19 16.09 12.64 10.28
C GLY A 19 15.25 12.94 9.04
N GLU A 20 15.65 12.41 7.90
CA GLU A 20 14.90 12.55 6.65
C GLU A 20 13.51 11.92 6.75
N ALA A 21 12.55 12.54 6.10
CA ALA A 21 11.17 12.07 6.12
C ALA A 21 11.00 10.77 5.33
N LEU A 22 10.29 9.81 5.94
CA LEU A 22 9.85 8.55 5.31
C LEU A 22 8.34 8.40 5.50
N VAL A 23 7.58 8.51 4.43
CA VAL A 23 6.12 8.32 4.43
C VAL A 23 5.81 6.86 4.10
N LEU A 24 5.03 6.20 4.97
CA LEU A 24 4.59 4.82 4.80
C LEU A 24 3.10 4.79 4.42
N ILE A 25 2.81 4.32 3.20
CA ILE A 25 1.46 4.25 2.64
C ILE A 25 0.96 2.80 2.76
N PRO A 26 -0.09 2.54 3.56
CA PRO A 26 -0.58 1.19 3.80
C PRO A 26 -1.33 0.62 2.58
N GLY A 27 -1.51 -0.70 2.57
CA GLY A 27 -2.32 -1.41 1.59
C GLY A 27 -3.82 -1.15 1.77
N MET A 28 -4.62 -1.77 0.90
CA MET A 28 -6.08 -1.65 0.88
C MET A 28 -6.69 -2.02 2.24
N GLY A 29 -7.57 -1.18 2.77
CA GLY A 29 -8.24 -1.36 4.06
C GLY A 29 -7.33 -1.28 5.29
N ALA A 30 -6.02 -1.13 5.11
CA ALA A 30 -5.05 -1.03 6.19
C ALA A 30 -4.85 0.42 6.66
N ASN A 31 -4.41 0.58 7.89
CA ASN A 31 -4.17 1.87 8.53
C ASN A 31 -2.73 1.99 9.07
N HIS A 32 -2.42 3.09 9.75
CA HIS A 32 -1.10 3.37 10.33
C HIS A 32 -0.52 2.23 11.19
N THR A 33 -1.35 1.36 11.76
CA THR A 33 -0.89 0.27 12.64
C THR A 33 -0.27 -0.89 11.87
N SER A 34 -0.49 -1.00 10.56
CA SER A 34 0.07 -2.08 9.73
C SER A 34 1.61 -2.10 9.72
N TRP A 35 2.24 -1.00 10.08
CA TRP A 35 3.70 -0.83 10.09
C TRP A 35 4.38 -1.13 11.43
N PHE A 36 3.66 -1.73 12.39
CA PHE A 36 4.14 -1.92 13.77
C PHE A 36 5.47 -2.70 13.87
N ARG A 37 5.76 -3.58 12.91
CA ARG A 37 7.01 -4.34 12.85
C ARG A 37 8.16 -3.60 12.16
N GLN A 38 7.86 -2.60 11.35
CA GLN A 38 8.83 -1.76 10.64
C GLN A 38 9.31 -0.59 11.50
N LEU A 39 8.39 0.00 12.24
CA LEU A 39 8.65 1.20 13.04
C LEU A 39 9.89 1.08 13.94
N PRO A 40 10.12 -0.01 14.73
CA PRO A 40 11.29 -0.10 15.61
C PRO A 40 12.65 -0.03 14.89
N ALA A 41 12.69 -0.40 13.61
CA ALA A 41 13.90 -0.32 12.80
C ALA A 41 14.01 1.02 12.07
N PHE A 42 12.92 1.48 11.45
CA PHE A 42 12.94 2.67 10.59
C PHE A 42 13.09 3.97 11.38
N THR A 43 12.47 4.07 12.57
CA THR A 43 12.54 5.27 13.43
C THR A 43 13.92 5.56 13.99
N LYS A 44 14.86 4.61 13.92
CA LYS A 44 16.26 4.83 14.27
C LYS A 44 17.02 5.68 13.25
N HIS A 45 16.48 5.80 12.03
CA HIS A 45 17.18 6.42 10.90
C HIS A 45 16.37 7.51 10.21
N PHE A 46 15.03 7.49 10.37
CA PHE A 46 14.12 8.37 9.65
C PHE A 46 13.08 9.00 10.57
N ARG A 47 12.62 10.20 10.20
CA ARG A 47 11.35 10.76 10.69
C ARG A 47 10.23 10.05 9.93
N VAL A 48 9.68 8.99 10.55
CA VAL A 48 8.66 8.13 9.92
C VAL A 48 7.28 8.73 10.11
N ILE A 49 6.57 8.92 9.00
CA ILE A 49 5.19 9.39 8.96
C ILE A 49 4.31 8.19 8.56
N THR A 50 3.38 7.81 9.42
CA THR A 50 2.32 6.85 9.14
C THR A 50 0.97 7.54 9.27
N PHE A 51 -0.01 7.14 8.48
CA PHE A 51 -1.33 7.77 8.50
C PHE A 51 -2.41 6.76 8.16
N ASP A 52 -3.64 7.12 8.47
CA ASP A 52 -4.83 6.41 8.01
C ASP A 52 -5.29 7.09 6.71
N PRO A 53 -5.37 6.38 5.58
CA PRO A 53 -5.92 6.94 4.35
C PRO A 53 -7.37 7.45 4.55
N ARG A 54 -7.83 8.36 3.69
CA ARG A 54 -9.25 8.78 3.70
C ARG A 54 -10.16 7.57 3.71
N SER A 55 -11.29 7.66 4.38
CA SER A 55 -12.25 6.57 4.62
C SER A 55 -11.76 5.43 5.52
N ILE A 56 -10.50 5.42 5.96
CA ILE A 56 -9.93 4.30 6.73
C ILE A 56 -9.60 4.74 8.17
N GLY A 57 -9.84 3.83 9.11
CA GLY A 57 -9.39 3.96 10.50
C GLY A 57 -9.99 5.17 11.23
N ARG A 58 -9.14 6.14 11.57
CA ARG A 58 -9.49 7.38 12.29
C ARG A 58 -9.57 8.60 11.39
N SER A 59 -9.28 8.42 10.11
CA SER A 59 -9.44 9.47 9.11
C SER A 59 -10.89 9.63 8.72
N GLU A 60 -11.22 10.83 8.26
CA GLU A 60 -12.56 11.15 7.84
C GLU A 60 -12.94 10.42 6.55
N ARG A 61 -14.19 9.99 6.48
CA ARG A 61 -14.81 9.51 5.26
C ARG A 61 -15.44 10.69 4.52
N PRO A 62 -15.01 11.01 3.29
CA PRO A 62 -15.64 12.10 2.52
C PRO A 62 -17.09 11.77 2.20
N GLN A 63 -17.93 12.81 2.13
CA GLN A 63 -19.36 12.66 1.78
C GLN A 63 -19.56 12.31 0.30
N GLN A 64 -18.63 12.72 -0.56
CA GLN A 64 -18.66 12.47 -1.99
C GLN A 64 -17.67 11.40 -2.40
N PRO A 65 -17.99 10.57 -3.40
CA PRO A 65 -17.03 9.64 -3.99
C PRO A 65 -15.78 10.38 -4.46
N TYR A 66 -14.63 9.69 -4.43
CA TYR A 66 -13.35 10.24 -4.86
C TYR A 66 -12.66 9.30 -5.86
N GLY A 67 -11.90 9.90 -6.78
CA GLY A 67 -11.04 9.16 -7.70
C GLY A 67 -9.71 8.79 -7.07
N PHE A 68 -8.96 7.91 -7.74
CA PHE A 68 -7.69 7.37 -7.22
C PHE A 68 -6.65 8.46 -6.94
N LYS A 69 -6.59 9.49 -7.78
CA LYS A 69 -5.67 10.63 -7.63
C LYS A 69 -5.78 11.30 -6.26
N ALA A 70 -6.98 11.35 -5.67
CA ALA A 70 -7.18 11.95 -4.36
C ALA A 70 -6.36 11.27 -3.24
N LEU A 71 -6.05 9.98 -3.37
CA LEU A 71 -5.19 9.26 -2.42
C LEU A 71 -3.72 9.74 -2.50
N ALA A 72 -3.23 10.02 -3.70
CA ALA A 72 -1.89 10.57 -3.90
C ALA A 72 -1.81 12.03 -3.45
N ASP A 73 -2.82 12.83 -3.79
CA ASP A 73 -2.93 14.23 -3.37
C ASP A 73 -2.97 14.36 -1.84
N ASP A 74 -3.57 13.39 -1.14
CA ASP A 74 -3.58 13.35 0.33
C ASP A 74 -2.19 13.13 0.91
N VAL A 75 -1.38 12.28 0.31
CA VAL A 75 0.01 12.08 0.75
C VAL A 75 0.79 13.39 0.63
N VAL A 76 0.66 14.07 -0.51
CA VAL A 76 1.33 15.35 -0.75
C VAL A 76 0.79 16.44 0.17
N GLY A 77 -0.53 16.55 0.31
CA GLY A 77 -1.18 17.48 1.23
C GLY A 77 -0.79 17.26 2.69
N LEU A 78 -0.63 16.00 3.13
CA LEU A 78 -0.10 15.69 4.46
C LEU A 78 1.37 16.13 4.60
N MET A 79 2.19 15.92 3.57
CA MET A 79 3.57 16.42 3.55
C MET A 79 3.61 17.95 3.66
N ASP A 80 2.74 18.65 2.93
CA ASP A 80 2.65 20.12 2.98
C ASP A 80 2.21 20.62 4.36
N TYR A 81 1.19 20.00 4.94
CA TYR A 81 0.74 20.30 6.31
C TYR A 81 1.86 20.14 7.34
N LEU A 82 2.75 19.17 7.15
CA LEU A 82 3.87 18.86 8.04
C LEU A 82 5.16 19.66 7.72
N GLY A 83 5.13 20.55 6.73
CA GLY A 83 6.31 21.30 6.26
C GLY A 83 7.38 20.42 5.62
N ILE A 84 7.01 19.27 5.05
CA ILE A 84 7.94 18.31 4.43
C ILE A 84 8.01 18.60 2.93
N ARG A 85 9.12 19.15 2.49
CA ARG A 85 9.32 19.46 1.06
C ARG A 85 9.57 18.22 0.23
N LYS A 86 10.38 17.27 0.72
CA LYS A 86 10.71 16.00 0.06
C LYS A 86 10.71 14.87 1.09
N ALA A 87 10.34 13.68 0.68
CA ALA A 87 10.38 12.48 1.52
C ALA A 87 10.77 11.24 0.71
N HIS A 88 11.26 10.22 1.40
CA HIS A 88 11.19 8.86 0.90
C HIS A 88 9.74 8.38 0.96
N ILE A 89 9.27 7.71 -0.07
CA ILE A 89 7.91 7.18 -0.15
C ILE A 89 7.97 5.66 -0.23
N LEU A 90 7.29 5.00 0.71
CA LEU A 90 7.16 3.55 0.72
C LEU A 90 5.69 3.18 0.71
N GLY A 91 5.25 2.43 -0.30
CA GLY A 91 3.88 1.97 -0.43
C GLY A 91 3.77 0.45 -0.59
N GLN A 92 2.80 -0.15 0.11
CA GLN A 92 2.51 -1.58 0.01
C GLN A 92 1.20 -1.82 -0.73
N SER A 93 1.19 -2.77 -1.69
CA SER A 93 -0.02 -3.19 -2.41
C SER A 93 -0.74 -1.96 -3.03
N LEU A 94 -1.99 -1.66 -2.66
CA LEU A 94 -2.68 -0.41 -3.03
C LEU A 94 -1.83 0.83 -2.72
N GLY A 95 -1.19 0.87 -1.55
CA GLY A 95 -0.29 1.96 -1.18
C GLY A 95 0.89 2.11 -2.15
N GLY A 96 1.31 1.03 -2.80
CA GLY A 96 2.32 1.07 -3.85
C GLY A 96 1.82 1.75 -5.14
N LEU A 97 0.55 1.59 -5.50
CA LEU A 97 -0.07 2.34 -6.60
C LEU A 97 -0.17 3.83 -6.27
N VAL A 98 -0.56 4.16 -5.02
CA VAL A 98 -0.59 5.55 -4.55
C VAL A 98 0.82 6.16 -4.58
N ALA A 99 1.85 5.40 -4.16
CA ALA A 99 3.24 5.83 -4.21
C ALA A 99 3.75 6.07 -5.64
N GLN A 100 3.28 5.26 -6.61
CA GLN A 100 3.56 5.49 -8.04
C GLN A 100 2.95 6.81 -8.50
N GLU A 101 1.68 7.11 -8.20
CA GLU A 101 1.05 8.38 -8.55
C GLU A 101 1.77 9.57 -7.92
N VAL A 102 2.18 9.47 -6.66
CA VAL A 102 2.99 10.53 -6.02
C VAL A 102 4.30 10.73 -6.78
N ALA A 103 4.97 9.66 -7.21
CA ALA A 103 6.24 9.77 -7.92
C ALA A 103 6.09 10.25 -9.38
N ILE A 104 4.95 10.01 -10.00
CA ILE A 104 4.62 10.44 -11.36
C ILE A 104 4.20 11.91 -11.37
N ASP A 105 3.23 12.27 -10.54
CA ASP A 105 2.60 13.59 -10.58
C ASP A 105 3.39 14.65 -9.77
N TYR A 106 4.22 14.22 -8.80
CA TYR A 106 5.00 15.08 -7.90
C TYR A 106 6.46 14.62 -7.79
N PRO A 107 7.19 14.46 -8.92
CA PRO A 107 8.53 13.86 -8.91
C PRO A 107 9.55 14.63 -8.06
N GLU A 108 9.37 15.94 -7.91
CA GLU A 108 10.23 16.80 -7.07
C GLU A 108 10.02 16.59 -5.56
N ARG A 109 8.95 15.88 -5.18
CA ARG A 109 8.60 15.59 -3.77
C ARG A 109 9.20 14.28 -3.27
N VAL A 110 9.70 13.41 -4.16
CA VAL A 110 10.17 12.06 -3.85
C VAL A 110 11.70 12.00 -3.84
N LEU A 111 12.28 11.58 -2.72
CA LEU A 111 13.72 11.30 -2.59
C LEU A 111 14.06 9.91 -3.16
N LYS A 112 13.45 8.88 -2.61
CA LYS A 112 13.52 7.49 -3.09
C LYS A 112 12.15 6.84 -2.96
N LEU A 113 11.86 5.90 -3.84
CA LEU A 113 10.60 5.19 -3.91
C LEU A 113 10.78 3.71 -3.57
N VAL A 114 9.92 3.16 -2.71
CA VAL A 114 9.88 1.73 -2.39
C VAL A 114 8.50 1.19 -2.66
N LEU A 115 8.38 0.24 -3.57
CA LEU A 115 7.14 -0.41 -3.99
C LEU A 115 7.14 -1.86 -3.48
N VAL A 116 6.20 -2.17 -2.57
CA VAL A 116 6.16 -3.45 -1.87
C VAL A 116 4.94 -4.25 -2.31
N SER A 117 5.13 -5.45 -2.87
CA SER A 117 4.03 -6.35 -3.28
C SER A 117 2.93 -5.60 -4.04
N SER A 118 3.31 -4.79 -5.03
CA SER A 118 2.41 -3.91 -5.76
C SER A 118 2.36 -4.25 -7.25
N THR A 119 1.38 -3.67 -7.92
CA THR A 119 1.11 -3.81 -9.36
C THR A 119 1.00 -2.44 -10.00
N MET A 120 0.79 -2.40 -11.31
CA MET A 120 0.54 -1.18 -12.09
C MET A 120 -0.96 -0.85 -12.20
N ALA A 121 -1.86 -1.73 -11.78
CA ALA A 121 -3.28 -1.83 -12.11
C ALA A 121 -3.53 -1.67 -13.64
N GLY A 122 -4.38 -2.45 -14.18
CA GLY A 122 -4.69 -2.40 -15.61
C GLY A 122 -5.34 -3.71 -16.02
N ASP A 123 -6.40 -3.63 -16.77
CA ASP A 123 -7.34 -4.73 -17.01
C ASP A 123 -6.69 -5.98 -17.64
N ASN A 124 -5.63 -5.81 -18.41
CA ASN A 124 -4.98 -6.92 -19.12
C ASN A 124 -3.59 -7.32 -18.59
N VAL A 125 -3.08 -6.60 -17.57
CA VAL A 125 -1.73 -6.83 -17.02
C VAL A 125 -1.69 -6.84 -15.50
N ASN A 126 -2.86 -6.94 -14.86
CA ASN A 126 -2.94 -7.09 -13.41
C ASN A 126 -2.97 -8.58 -13.04
N PRO A 127 -1.82 -9.18 -12.71
CA PRO A 127 -1.76 -10.58 -12.31
C PRO A 127 -2.22 -10.79 -10.86
N THR A 128 -3.27 -10.09 -10.46
CA THR A 128 -3.95 -10.35 -9.19
C THR A 128 -4.64 -11.71 -9.27
N ASN A 129 -4.59 -12.45 -8.18
CA ASN A 129 -5.16 -13.80 -8.13
C ASN A 129 -6.66 -13.80 -8.50
N PRO A 130 -7.08 -14.50 -9.58
CA PRO A 130 -8.47 -14.51 -10.02
C PRO A 130 -9.45 -15.04 -8.95
N ALA A 131 -9.02 -15.98 -8.11
CA ALA A 131 -9.84 -16.51 -7.03
C ALA A 131 -10.12 -15.43 -5.97
N LEU A 132 -9.12 -14.61 -5.64
CA LEU A 132 -9.29 -13.47 -4.75
C LEU A 132 -10.23 -12.43 -5.36
N MET A 133 -10.06 -12.09 -6.63
CA MET A 133 -10.92 -11.14 -7.33
C MET A 133 -12.38 -11.61 -7.32
N LYS A 134 -12.63 -12.88 -7.60
CA LYS A 134 -13.96 -13.48 -7.53
C LYS A 134 -14.56 -13.41 -6.13
N GLU A 135 -13.77 -13.73 -5.08
CA GLU A 135 -14.23 -13.63 -3.69
C GLU A 135 -14.51 -12.19 -3.26
N MET A 136 -13.82 -11.22 -3.86
CA MET A 136 -14.05 -9.78 -3.66
C MET A 136 -15.22 -9.23 -4.49
N GLY A 137 -15.96 -10.08 -5.22
CA GLY A 137 -17.14 -9.70 -5.99
C GLY A 137 -16.83 -9.21 -7.40
N TYR A 138 -15.60 -9.35 -7.88
CA TYR A 138 -15.28 -9.11 -9.28
C TYR A 138 -15.79 -10.28 -10.13
N ALA A 139 -16.68 -10.03 -11.08
CA ALA A 139 -16.97 -10.99 -12.13
C ALA A 139 -15.80 -11.03 -13.11
N GLU A 140 -15.57 -12.18 -13.72
CA GLU A 140 -14.56 -12.33 -14.77
C GLU A 140 -14.90 -11.38 -15.94
N GLY A 141 -14.03 -10.38 -16.19
CA GLY A 141 -14.26 -9.35 -17.21
C GLY A 141 -15.19 -8.20 -16.82
N ALA A 142 -15.60 -8.08 -15.55
CA ALA A 142 -16.46 -6.98 -15.10
C ALA A 142 -15.67 -5.70 -14.83
N SER A 143 -16.19 -4.57 -15.32
CA SER A 143 -15.69 -3.22 -15.04
C SER A 143 -16.19 -2.66 -13.71
N GLU A 144 -17.16 -3.31 -13.05
CA GLU A 144 -17.75 -2.85 -11.79
C GLU A 144 -17.85 -3.98 -10.77
N VAL A 145 -17.55 -3.65 -9.52
CA VAL A 145 -17.65 -4.54 -8.36
C VAL A 145 -19.01 -4.37 -7.71
N ASP A 146 -19.81 -5.43 -7.65
CA ASP A 146 -21.04 -5.45 -6.85
C ASP A 146 -20.69 -5.63 -5.36
N LEU A 147 -20.44 -4.50 -4.70
CA LEU A 147 -20.05 -4.45 -3.29
C LEU A 147 -21.17 -4.92 -2.34
N SER A 148 -22.43 -4.98 -2.83
CA SER A 148 -23.57 -5.42 -2.01
C SER A 148 -23.56 -6.92 -1.72
N LYS A 149 -22.83 -7.68 -2.53
CA LYS A 149 -22.70 -9.15 -2.42
C LYS A 149 -21.48 -9.63 -1.65
N LEU A 150 -20.63 -8.71 -1.17
CA LEU A 150 -19.44 -9.06 -0.43
C LEU A 150 -19.79 -9.56 0.99
N ASP A 151 -19.61 -10.86 1.24
CA ASP A 151 -19.47 -11.35 2.61
C ASP A 151 -18.09 -10.93 3.14
N THR A 152 -18.11 -9.88 3.88
CA THR A 152 -16.96 -9.17 4.40
C THR A 152 -16.06 -10.03 5.28
N ARG A 153 -16.65 -10.88 6.13
CA ARG A 153 -15.89 -11.78 7.00
C ARG A 153 -15.22 -12.87 6.19
N LYS A 154 -15.95 -13.45 5.23
CA LYS A 154 -15.41 -14.45 4.32
C LYS A 154 -14.29 -13.90 3.48
N THR A 155 -14.49 -12.73 2.85
CA THR A 155 -13.48 -12.03 2.05
C THR A 155 -12.21 -11.75 2.86
N MET A 156 -12.34 -11.23 4.09
CA MET A 156 -11.18 -10.96 4.94
C MET A 156 -10.43 -12.24 5.32
N ASN A 157 -11.13 -13.33 5.63
CA ASN A 157 -10.49 -14.62 5.93
C ASN A 157 -9.72 -15.18 4.72
N VAL A 158 -10.26 -15.01 3.50
CA VAL A 158 -9.58 -15.39 2.26
C VAL A 158 -8.33 -14.54 2.05
N VAL A 159 -8.46 -13.20 2.14
CA VAL A 159 -7.34 -12.26 2.00
C VAL A 159 -6.22 -12.59 2.99
N ILE A 160 -6.54 -12.76 4.28
CA ILE A 160 -5.55 -13.15 5.30
C ILE A 160 -4.97 -14.54 4.97
N GLY A 161 -5.81 -15.49 4.55
CA GLY A 161 -5.38 -16.83 4.17
C GLY A 161 -4.36 -16.85 3.04
N MET A 162 -4.50 -15.93 2.08
CA MET A 162 -3.60 -15.78 0.93
C MET A 162 -2.40 -14.88 1.22
N SER A 163 -2.54 -13.94 2.15
CA SER A 163 -1.49 -12.98 2.49
C SER A 163 -0.30 -13.58 3.23
N PHE A 164 -0.46 -14.75 3.88
CA PHE A 164 0.55 -15.34 4.74
C PHE A 164 0.80 -16.80 4.41
N ASN A 165 2.06 -17.17 4.22
CA ASN A 165 2.47 -18.55 3.92
C ASN A 165 2.65 -19.39 5.20
N ARG A 166 3.16 -18.78 6.29
CA ARG A 166 3.38 -19.47 7.56
C ARG A 166 2.06 -19.78 8.25
N ALA A 167 1.75 -21.07 8.40
CA ALA A 167 0.46 -21.54 8.95
C ALA A 167 0.15 -20.94 10.34
N LEU A 168 1.15 -20.84 11.21
CA LEU A 168 0.96 -20.28 12.55
C LEU A 168 0.60 -18.79 12.48
N TYR A 169 1.31 -18.02 11.64
CA TYR A 169 1.06 -16.60 11.45
C TYR A 169 -0.33 -16.37 10.84
N ARG A 170 -0.67 -17.12 9.81
CA ARG A 170 -1.99 -17.10 9.17
C ARG A 170 -3.12 -17.39 10.17
N LYS A 171 -3.01 -18.47 10.96
CA LYS A 171 -4.01 -18.81 11.99
C LYS A 171 -4.17 -17.72 13.05
N SER A 172 -3.05 -17.16 13.54
CA SER A 172 -3.09 -16.06 14.51
C SER A 172 -3.74 -14.81 13.92
N MET A 173 -3.43 -14.44 12.69
CA MET A 173 -4.06 -13.28 12.04
C MET A 173 -5.55 -13.49 11.77
N GLN A 174 -5.96 -14.70 11.35
CA GLN A 174 -7.37 -15.06 11.22
C GLN A 174 -8.12 -15.05 12.55
N TRP A 175 -7.47 -15.48 13.64
CA TRP A 175 -8.06 -15.42 14.98
C TRP A 175 -8.19 -13.95 15.46
N LEU A 176 -7.14 -13.15 15.30
CA LEU A 176 -7.14 -11.74 15.67
C LEU A 176 -8.17 -10.92 14.87
N SER A 177 -8.37 -11.23 13.59
CA SER A 177 -9.33 -10.53 12.74
C SER A 177 -10.75 -10.56 13.31
N ARG A 178 -11.13 -11.62 14.04
CA ARG A 178 -12.45 -11.75 14.68
C ARG A 178 -12.75 -10.64 15.69
N PHE A 179 -11.70 -10.05 16.28
CA PHE A 179 -11.82 -9.01 17.31
C PHE A 179 -11.59 -7.60 16.77
N PHE A 180 -10.83 -7.47 15.69
CA PHE A 180 -10.41 -6.15 15.18
C PHE A 180 -11.11 -5.73 13.91
N VAL A 181 -11.69 -6.68 13.16
CA VAL A 181 -12.44 -6.38 11.93
C VAL A 181 -13.87 -5.99 12.30
N LYS A 182 -14.17 -4.71 12.12
CA LYS A 182 -15.50 -4.14 12.37
C LYS A 182 -16.23 -3.87 11.05
N PRO A 183 -17.57 -3.94 11.01
CA PRO A 183 -18.34 -3.64 9.80
C PRO A 183 -18.01 -2.28 9.19
N GLU A 184 -17.81 -1.24 10.00
CA GLU A 184 -17.53 0.13 9.53
C GLU A 184 -16.19 0.25 8.76
N MET A 185 -15.28 -0.70 8.93
CA MET A 185 -14.04 -0.75 8.14
C MET A 185 -14.29 -1.04 6.65
N PHE A 186 -15.44 -1.59 6.33
CA PHE A 186 -15.78 -2.03 4.98
C PHE A 186 -16.33 -0.92 4.09
N ASP A 187 -16.94 0.08 4.70
CA ASP A 187 -17.37 1.26 3.95
C ASP A 187 -16.17 1.95 3.31
N GLY A 188 -15.09 2.10 4.07
CA GLY A 188 -13.84 2.67 3.55
C GLY A 188 -13.15 1.77 2.53
N LEU A 189 -13.22 0.46 2.69
CA LEU A 189 -12.71 -0.50 1.71
C LEU A 189 -13.49 -0.38 0.38
N SER A 190 -14.80 -0.24 0.44
CA SER A 190 -15.65 -0.03 -0.72
C SER A 190 -15.31 1.26 -1.48
N ASP A 191 -15.02 2.34 -0.74
CA ASP A 191 -14.58 3.60 -1.35
C ASP A 191 -13.23 3.44 -2.07
N GLN A 192 -12.27 2.74 -1.46
CA GLN A 192 -10.97 2.46 -2.10
C GLN A 192 -11.12 1.55 -3.33
N LEU A 193 -11.99 0.54 -3.28
CA LEU A 193 -12.26 -0.33 -4.42
C LEU A 193 -12.87 0.45 -5.60
N ARG A 194 -13.80 1.37 -5.33
CA ARG A 194 -14.32 2.27 -6.37
C ARG A 194 -13.25 3.19 -6.94
N ALA A 195 -12.41 3.75 -6.08
CA ALA A 195 -11.36 4.66 -6.50
C ALA A 195 -10.31 3.98 -7.41
N ILE A 196 -10.00 2.70 -7.16
CA ILE A 196 -9.01 1.95 -7.97
C ILE A 196 -9.60 1.42 -9.29
N ALA A 197 -10.93 1.37 -9.44
CA ALA A 197 -11.56 0.86 -10.64
C ALA A 197 -11.10 1.66 -11.87
N GLY A 198 -10.60 0.97 -12.89
CA GLY A 198 -10.05 1.57 -14.11
C GLY A 198 -8.73 2.33 -13.96
N HIS A 199 -8.16 2.37 -12.75
CA HIS A 199 -6.86 3.02 -12.54
C HIS A 199 -5.71 2.20 -13.11
N ASN A 200 -4.78 2.86 -13.82
CA ASN A 200 -3.52 2.27 -14.23
C ASN A 200 -2.40 3.32 -14.34
N THR A 201 -1.16 2.86 -14.17
CA THR A 201 0.04 3.69 -14.28
C THR A 201 0.97 3.25 -15.43
N ILE A 202 0.59 2.24 -16.20
CA ILE A 202 1.45 1.49 -17.15
C ILE A 202 2.24 2.43 -18.07
N ASP A 203 1.56 3.33 -18.76
CA ASP A 203 2.16 4.21 -19.77
C ASP A 203 2.89 5.41 -19.15
N ARG A 204 2.77 5.61 -17.83
CA ARG A 204 3.35 6.73 -17.09
C ARG A 204 4.54 6.34 -16.20
N LEU A 205 4.79 5.03 -15.98
CA LEU A 205 5.86 4.55 -15.09
C LEU A 205 7.26 5.03 -15.51
N GLN A 206 7.49 5.19 -16.79
CA GLN A 206 8.74 5.71 -17.35
C GLN A 206 9.05 7.17 -16.93
N SER A 207 8.05 7.91 -16.46
CA SER A 207 8.23 9.27 -15.94
C SER A 207 8.76 9.32 -14.50
N ILE A 208 8.78 8.20 -13.78
CA ILE A 208 9.31 8.13 -12.42
C ILE A 208 10.83 8.36 -12.46
N LYS A 209 11.28 9.43 -11.80
CA LYS A 209 12.68 9.86 -11.76
C LYS A 209 13.40 9.42 -10.49
N ALA A 210 12.64 9.16 -9.41
CA ALA A 210 13.22 8.79 -8.13
C ALA A 210 13.89 7.42 -8.20
N PRO A 211 15.08 7.23 -7.60
CA PRO A 211 15.64 5.90 -7.41
C PRO A 211 14.61 4.98 -6.78
N THR A 212 14.36 3.81 -7.39
CA THR A 212 13.23 2.96 -7.04
C THR A 212 13.67 1.56 -6.64
N LEU A 213 13.17 1.06 -5.50
CA LEU A 213 13.21 -0.33 -5.10
C LEU A 213 11.83 -0.95 -5.29
N VAL A 214 11.74 -2.00 -6.08
CA VAL A 214 10.58 -2.90 -6.16
C VAL A 214 10.93 -4.16 -5.37
N ILE A 215 10.13 -4.48 -4.35
CA ILE A 215 10.39 -5.64 -3.50
C ILE A 215 9.10 -6.43 -3.28
N THR A 216 9.16 -7.75 -3.52
CA THR A 216 7.98 -8.63 -3.40
C THR A 216 8.35 -10.00 -2.85
N GLY A 217 7.38 -10.69 -2.29
CA GLY A 217 7.50 -12.11 -1.96
C GLY A 217 7.44 -12.98 -3.21
N ALA A 218 8.39 -13.91 -3.35
CA ALA A 218 8.41 -14.83 -4.51
C ALA A 218 7.23 -15.82 -4.54
N GLU A 219 6.49 -15.93 -3.42
CA GLU A 219 5.32 -16.78 -3.27
C GLU A 219 4.06 -15.94 -2.93
N ASP A 220 4.02 -14.69 -3.39
CA ASP A 220 2.86 -13.82 -3.26
C ASP A 220 1.70 -14.38 -4.10
N ARG A 221 0.58 -14.67 -3.42
CA ARG A 221 -0.63 -15.25 -4.02
C ARG A 221 -1.76 -14.25 -4.18
N ILE A 222 -1.55 -12.98 -3.80
CA ILE A 222 -2.49 -11.88 -3.98
C ILE A 222 -2.09 -11.08 -5.22
N VAL A 223 -0.90 -10.52 -5.20
CA VAL A 223 -0.29 -9.85 -6.36
C VAL A 223 0.86 -10.74 -6.82
N PHE A 224 0.66 -11.44 -7.94
CA PHE A 224 1.68 -12.37 -8.41
C PHE A 224 3.02 -11.68 -8.66
N PRO A 225 4.14 -12.35 -8.33
CA PRO A 225 5.49 -11.76 -8.44
C PRO A 225 5.81 -11.16 -9.80
N GLN A 226 5.22 -11.69 -10.87
CA GLN A 226 5.36 -11.19 -12.25
C GLN A 226 4.87 -9.74 -12.42
N ALA A 227 3.94 -9.28 -11.58
CA ALA A 227 3.53 -7.88 -11.57
C ALA A 227 4.69 -6.98 -11.12
N SER A 228 5.42 -7.38 -10.08
CA SER A 228 6.59 -6.65 -9.59
C SER A 228 7.76 -6.69 -10.59
N GLU A 229 7.95 -7.80 -11.30
CA GLU A 229 8.92 -7.90 -12.41
C GLU A 229 8.57 -6.90 -13.53
N SER A 230 7.32 -6.92 -13.95
CA SER A 230 6.80 -6.01 -14.98
C SER A 230 6.89 -4.54 -14.56
N LEU A 231 6.62 -4.25 -13.27
CA LEU A 231 6.72 -2.92 -12.69
C LEU A 231 8.18 -2.42 -12.70
N ALA A 232 9.11 -3.24 -12.22
CA ALA A 232 10.53 -2.90 -12.21
C ALA A 232 11.11 -2.69 -13.63
N ALA A 233 10.68 -3.50 -14.59
CA ALA A 233 11.13 -3.38 -15.98
C ALA A 233 10.70 -2.06 -16.66
N ARG A 234 9.65 -1.40 -16.16
CA ARG A 234 9.12 -0.14 -16.72
C ARG A 234 9.63 1.12 -16.03
N ILE A 235 10.27 0.99 -14.88
CA ILE A 235 10.85 2.13 -14.15
C ILE A 235 12.36 2.14 -14.39
N ALA A 236 12.86 3.21 -14.99
CA ALA A 236 14.28 3.31 -15.32
C ALA A 236 15.18 3.19 -14.08
N GLY A 237 16.12 2.26 -14.12
CA GLY A 237 17.05 2.04 -13.00
C GLY A 237 16.44 1.42 -11.75
N ALA A 238 15.23 0.89 -11.80
CA ALA A 238 14.63 0.23 -10.66
C ALA A 238 15.37 -1.04 -10.26
N ARG A 239 15.65 -1.19 -8.96
CA ARG A 239 16.16 -2.42 -8.37
C ARG A 239 15.00 -3.34 -8.01
N LEU A 240 15.01 -4.58 -8.50
CA LEU A 240 14.06 -5.63 -8.12
C LEU A 240 14.65 -6.56 -7.06
N VAL A 241 13.88 -6.83 -6.01
CA VAL A 241 14.20 -7.83 -4.99
C VAL A 241 13.05 -8.82 -4.84
N MET A 242 13.31 -10.07 -5.21
CA MET A 242 12.39 -11.20 -5.02
C MET A 242 12.76 -11.95 -3.74
N VAL A 243 11.89 -11.90 -2.73
CA VAL A 243 12.14 -12.52 -1.43
C VAL A 243 11.66 -13.98 -1.47
N LYS A 244 12.59 -14.94 -1.57
CA LYS A 244 12.30 -16.38 -1.56
C LYS A 244 11.52 -16.76 -0.29
N GLY A 245 10.43 -17.51 -0.44
CA GLY A 245 9.53 -17.91 0.64
C GLY A 245 8.58 -16.79 1.11
N GLY A 246 8.71 -15.60 0.54
CA GLY A 246 7.88 -14.45 0.92
C GLY A 246 6.48 -14.53 0.33
N SER A 247 5.49 -14.20 1.15
CA SER A 247 4.08 -14.04 0.79
C SER A 247 3.75 -12.59 0.45
N HIS A 248 2.46 -12.25 0.25
CA HIS A 248 2.01 -10.85 0.13
C HIS A 248 2.34 -10.02 1.39
N GLY A 249 2.18 -10.63 2.57
CA GLY A 249 2.49 -10.03 3.87
C GLY A 249 3.90 -10.32 4.38
N PHE A 250 4.88 -10.60 3.50
CA PHE A 250 6.24 -10.98 3.90
C PHE A 250 6.95 -9.91 4.74
N ASN A 251 6.59 -8.64 4.61
CA ASN A 251 7.08 -7.57 5.47
C ASN A 251 6.78 -7.83 6.95
N LEU A 252 5.68 -8.53 7.26
CA LEU A 252 5.32 -8.95 8.60
C LEU A 252 5.87 -10.33 8.96
N GLU A 253 5.87 -11.29 8.03
CA GLU A 253 6.37 -12.66 8.28
C GLU A 253 7.90 -12.74 8.32
N MET A 254 8.56 -11.94 7.50
CA MET A 254 10.02 -11.94 7.30
C MET A 254 10.61 -10.56 7.60
N THR A 255 10.12 -9.91 8.66
CA THR A 255 10.45 -8.55 9.06
C THR A 255 11.96 -8.22 9.06
N PRO A 256 12.86 -9.05 9.61
CA PRO A 256 14.29 -8.72 9.60
C PRO A 256 14.86 -8.62 8.18
N ARG A 257 14.43 -9.49 7.27
CA ARG A 257 14.86 -9.48 5.86
C ARG A 257 14.31 -8.24 5.15
N PHE A 258 13.01 -7.99 5.29
CA PHE A 258 12.36 -6.82 4.70
C PHE A 258 13.02 -5.51 5.16
N ASN A 259 13.15 -5.33 6.48
CA ASN A 259 13.72 -4.11 7.05
C ASN A 259 15.16 -3.88 6.57
N ARG A 260 15.97 -4.94 6.46
CA ARG A 260 17.34 -4.83 5.96
C ARG A 260 17.38 -4.34 4.52
N GLU A 261 16.65 -4.99 3.59
CA GLU A 261 16.64 -4.62 2.17
C GLU A 261 16.19 -3.16 1.96
N VAL A 262 15.15 -2.75 2.67
CA VAL A 262 14.62 -1.40 2.58
C VAL A 262 15.59 -0.38 3.17
N LEU A 263 16.15 -0.64 4.35
CA LEU A 263 17.11 0.29 4.98
C LEU A 263 18.43 0.40 4.19
N GLU A 264 18.94 -0.68 3.65
CA GLU A 264 20.11 -0.66 2.76
C GLU A 264 19.85 0.24 1.55
N PHE A 265 18.69 0.10 0.90
CA PHE A 265 18.33 0.93 -0.24
C PHE A 265 18.13 2.40 0.14
N LEU A 266 17.36 2.69 1.19
CA LEU A 266 17.06 4.07 1.57
C LEU A 266 18.29 4.84 2.05
N ARG A 267 19.26 4.16 2.69
CA ARG A 267 20.47 4.75 3.26
C ARG A 267 21.67 4.76 2.30
N ALA A 268 21.60 4.06 1.18
CA ALA A 268 22.62 4.18 0.14
C ALA A 268 22.75 5.65 -0.32
N ALA A 269 23.96 6.09 -0.66
CA ALA A 269 24.22 7.43 -1.17
C ALA A 269 23.54 7.66 -2.53
#